data_f20c52b096d5ac16bcee86d396714177
#
_entry.id   f20c52b096d5ac16bcee86d396714177
#
_cell.length_a   1.000
_cell.length_b   1.000
_cell.length_c   1.000
_cell.angle_alpha   90.00
_cell.angle_beta   90.00
_cell.angle_gamma   90.00
#
_symmetry.space_group_name_H-M   'P 1'
#
loop_
_entity.id
_entity.type
_entity.pdbx_description
1 polymer ?
#
loop_
_entity_poly.entity_id
_entity_poly.type
_entity_poly.pdbx_seq_one_letter_code
_entity_poly.pdbx_strand_id
1 'polypeptide(L)'
;MKRFLIHCSTAWCGMDDTVRAVAEKEEDLWEIADQLAYENFERYGGIDLILEDLGYDTDDLSDEEIEDILANIDESEYYGASIEECEDDEEWDSYMGEIIGEDNE
;
A
#
# COMPACT_ATOMS: atom_id res chain seq x y z
N MET A 1 -0.15 -0.96 -24.21
CA MET A 1 0.12 -0.66 -22.78
C MET A 1 1.13 -1.63 -22.21
N LYS A 2 1.95 -1.15 -21.29
CA LYS A 2 2.91 -1.99 -20.58
C LYS A 2 2.26 -2.59 -19.34
N ARG A 3 2.76 -3.74 -18.92
CA ARG A 3 2.29 -4.43 -17.72
C ARG A 3 3.24 -4.17 -16.57
N PHE A 4 2.66 -3.86 -15.41
CA PHE A 4 3.42 -3.55 -14.21
C PHE A 4 2.89 -4.32 -13.02
N LEU A 5 3.77 -4.57 -12.06
CA LEU A 5 3.40 -5.10 -10.76
C LEU A 5 3.61 -4.00 -9.72
N ILE A 6 2.57 -3.71 -8.96
CA ILE A 6 2.65 -2.75 -7.86
C ILE A 6 2.80 -3.55 -6.57
N HIS A 7 3.96 -3.42 -5.95
CA HIS A 7 4.27 -4.11 -4.69
C HIS A 7 4.00 -3.17 -3.53
N CYS A 8 3.00 -3.51 -2.73
CA CYS A 8 2.65 -2.76 -1.53
C CYS A 8 3.28 -3.44 -0.33
N SER A 9 3.91 -2.68 0.54
CA SER A 9 4.59 -3.22 1.71
C SER A 9 4.31 -2.38 2.95
N THR A 10 4.52 -2.99 4.12
CA THR A 10 4.44 -2.31 5.41
C THR A 10 5.71 -2.56 6.19
N ALA A 11 5.88 -1.87 7.31
CA ALA A 11 7.01 -2.07 8.20
C ALA A 11 6.96 -3.42 8.94
N TRP A 12 5.82 -4.11 8.88
CA TRP A 12 5.63 -5.40 9.54
C TRP A 12 5.73 -6.55 8.55
N CYS A 13 6.33 -7.65 8.97
CA CYS A 13 6.48 -8.84 8.13
C CYS A 13 5.13 -9.48 7.80
N GLY A 14 5.00 -9.96 6.56
CA GLY A 14 3.81 -10.70 6.14
C GLY A 14 2.62 -9.84 5.74
N MET A 15 2.78 -8.54 5.75
CA MET A 15 1.72 -7.59 5.37
C MET A 15 1.99 -6.94 4.02
N ASP A 16 2.46 -7.75 3.08
CA ASP A 16 2.77 -7.32 1.72
C ASP A 16 1.68 -7.77 0.76
N ASP A 17 1.47 -7.00 -0.29
CA ASP A 17 0.53 -7.36 -1.35
C ASP A 17 1.09 -6.93 -2.70
N THR A 18 0.71 -7.64 -3.76
CA THR A 18 1.12 -7.33 -5.12
C THR A 18 -0.11 -7.27 -6.01
N VAL A 19 -0.23 -6.16 -6.75
CA VAL A 19 -1.38 -5.91 -7.63
C VAL A 19 -0.88 -5.74 -9.05
N ARG A 20 -1.59 -6.34 -10.01
CA ARG A 20 -1.31 -6.16 -11.43
C ARG A 20 -1.83 -4.81 -11.92
N ALA A 21 -1.08 -4.19 -12.81
CA ALA A 21 -1.49 -2.91 -13.39
C ALA A 21 -1.05 -2.81 -14.85
N VAL A 22 -1.77 -2.04 -15.63
CA VAL A 22 -1.42 -1.74 -17.02
C VAL A 22 -1.43 -0.22 -17.19
N ALA A 23 -0.43 0.32 -17.88
CA ALA A 23 -0.31 1.73 -18.16
C ALA A 23 0.68 1.95 -19.29
N GLU A 24 0.68 3.13 -19.87
CA GLU A 24 1.66 3.48 -20.89
C GLU A 24 3.03 3.81 -20.30
N LYS A 25 3.01 4.36 -19.07
CA LYS A 25 4.22 4.78 -18.35
C LYS A 25 4.11 4.44 -16.87
N GLU A 26 5.25 4.14 -16.26
CA GLU A 26 5.32 3.91 -14.82
C GLU A 26 4.79 5.10 -14.01
N GLU A 27 5.11 6.33 -14.43
CA GLU A 27 4.68 7.55 -13.73
C GLU A 27 3.17 7.67 -13.59
N ASP A 28 2.40 7.09 -14.50
CA ASP A 28 0.94 7.13 -14.47
C ASP A 28 0.37 6.28 -13.33
N LEU A 29 1.18 5.41 -12.76
CA LEU A 29 0.76 4.48 -11.71
C LEU A 29 1.15 4.93 -10.29
N TRP A 30 2.04 5.90 -10.13
CA TRP A 30 2.56 6.26 -8.81
C TRP A 30 1.50 6.77 -7.86
N GLU A 31 0.56 7.58 -8.33
CA GLU A 31 -0.54 8.07 -7.50
C GLU A 31 -1.42 6.92 -7.01
N ILE A 32 -1.75 5.99 -7.92
CA ILE A 32 -2.53 4.80 -7.59
C ILE A 32 -1.74 3.89 -6.66
N ALA A 33 -0.44 3.74 -6.89
CA ALA A 33 0.43 2.90 -6.07
C ALA A 33 0.46 3.38 -4.62
N ASP A 34 0.59 4.68 -4.41
CA ASP A 34 0.56 5.27 -3.07
C ASP A 34 -0.77 5.02 -2.37
N GLN A 35 -1.87 5.15 -3.10
CA GLN A 35 -3.20 4.87 -2.57
C GLN A 35 -3.37 3.40 -2.20
N LEU A 36 -2.90 2.49 -3.06
CA LEU A 36 -2.96 1.06 -2.81
C LEU A 36 -2.13 0.65 -1.60
N ALA A 37 -0.96 1.26 -1.44
CA ALA A 37 -0.10 1.01 -0.29
C ALA A 37 -0.80 1.43 1.01
N TYR A 38 -1.45 2.57 1.00
CA TYR A 38 -2.21 3.06 2.15
C TYR A 38 -3.40 2.13 2.47
N GLU A 39 -4.15 1.71 1.46
CA GLU A 39 -5.27 0.78 1.62
C GLU A 39 -4.81 -0.58 2.18
N ASN A 40 -3.67 -1.08 1.70
CA ASN A 40 -3.07 -2.31 2.20
C ASN A 40 -2.70 -2.18 3.68
N PHE A 41 -2.09 -1.05 4.05
CA PHE A 41 -1.74 -0.74 5.42
C PHE A 41 -2.99 -0.70 6.32
N GLU A 42 -4.05 -0.02 5.88
CA GLU A 42 -5.31 0.04 6.64
C GLU A 42 -5.99 -1.32 6.81
N ARG A 43 -5.90 -2.16 5.78
CA ARG A 43 -6.48 -3.51 5.81
C ARG A 43 -5.92 -4.37 6.93
N TYR A 44 -4.64 -4.18 7.26
CA TYR A 44 -3.95 -4.94 8.30
C TYR A 44 -3.97 -4.27 9.67
N GLY A 45 -4.70 -3.18 9.82
CA GLY A 45 -4.87 -2.51 11.10
C GLY A 45 -4.53 -1.02 11.09
N GLY A 46 -3.76 -0.57 10.11
CA GLY A 46 -3.49 0.85 9.90
C GLY A 46 -2.89 1.56 11.10
N ILE A 47 -3.53 2.64 11.48
CA ILE A 47 -3.12 3.50 12.59
C ILE A 47 -2.99 2.72 13.90
N ASP A 48 -3.86 1.73 14.13
CA ASP A 48 -3.81 0.90 15.33
C ASP A 48 -2.49 0.15 15.45
N LEU A 49 -1.93 -0.32 14.33
CA LEU A 49 -0.63 -0.99 14.31
C LEU A 49 0.50 -0.05 14.74
N ILE A 50 0.45 1.20 14.27
CA ILE A 50 1.44 2.20 14.63
C ILE A 50 1.39 2.48 16.13
N LEU A 51 0.19 2.68 16.66
CA LEU A 51 -0.01 2.97 18.08
C LEU A 51 0.46 1.83 18.98
N GLU A 52 0.15 0.60 18.60
CA GLU A 52 0.62 -0.58 19.32
C GLU A 52 2.15 -0.70 19.29
N ASP A 53 2.76 -0.43 18.15
CA ASP A 53 4.21 -0.47 18.00
C ASP A 53 4.89 0.58 18.86
N LEU A 54 4.27 1.73 19.04
CA LEU A 54 4.77 2.80 19.90
C LEU A 54 4.48 2.57 21.38
N GLY A 55 3.71 1.52 21.71
CA GLY A 55 3.41 1.17 23.10
C GLY A 55 2.16 1.80 23.67
N TYR A 56 1.30 2.37 22.82
CA TYR A 56 0.03 2.94 23.25
C TYR A 56 -1.09 1.90 23.26
N ASP A 57 -2.02 2.06 24.19
CA ASP A 57 -3.25 1.28 24.21
C ASP A 57 -4.35 2.08 23.50
N THR A 58 -4.78 1.59 22.36
CA THR A 58 -5.76 2.30 21.52
C THR A 58 -7.11 2.47 22.19
N ASP A 59 -7.47 1.58 23.11
CA ASP A 59 -8.73 1.67 23.83
C ASP A 59 -8.78 2.83 24.83
N ASP A 60 -7.61 3.29 25.27
CA ASP A 60 -7.48 4.37 26.25
C ASP A 60 -7.24 5.73 25.61
N LEU A 61 -7.13 5.82 24.28
CA LEU A 61 -6.85 7.05 23.57
C LEU A 61 -8.12 7.68 23.01
N SER A 62 -8.25 8.99 23.18
CA SER A 62 -9.30 9.78 22.50
C SER A 62 -8.86 10.07 21.05
N ASP A 63 -9.83 10.46 20.20
CA ASP A 63 -9.54 10.83 18.82
C ASP A 63 -8.52 12.00 18.74
N GLU A 64 -8.62 12.96 19.64
CA GLU A 64 -7.68 14.09 19.74
C GLU A 64 -6.25 13.62 20.05
N GLU A 65 -6.12 12.68 20.99
CA GLU A 65 -4.82 12.14 21.37
C GLU A 65 -4.19 11.37 20.20
N ILE A 66 -4.98 10.62 19.46
CA ILE A 66 -4.54 9.87 18.28
C ILE A 66 -4.04 10.86 17.21
N GLU A 67 -4.79 11.93 16.95
CA GLU A 67 -4.38 12.96 15.98
C GLU A 67 -3.06 13.62 16.38
N ASP A 68 -2.87 13.91 17.66
CA ASP A 68 -1.63 14.50 18.16
C ASP A 68 -0.43 13.56 17.97
N ILE A 69 -0.61 12.28 18.23
CA ILE A 69 0.43 11.27 18.03
C ILE A 69 0.80 11.19 16.56
N LEU A 70 -0.20 11.10 15.68
CA LEU A 70 0.02 10.99 14.25
C LEU A 70 0.66 12.24 13.64
N ALA A 71 0.40 13.40 14.20
CA ALA A 71 1.02 14.65 13.74
C ALA A 71 2.53 14.68 14.01
N ASN A 72 3.02 13.88 14.95
CA ASN A 72 4.43 13.85 15.35
C ASN A 72 5.21 12.68 14.69
N ILE A 73 4.55 11.86 13.89
CA ILE A 73 5.19 10.76 13.19
C ILE A 73 4.98 10.89 11.68
N ASP A 74 5.84 10.24 10.92
CA ASP A 74 5.69 10.17 9.46
C ASP A 74 5.09 8.81 9.11
N GLU A 75 3.80 8.79 8.77
CA GLU A 75 3.09 7.57 8.39
C GLU A 75 3.73 6.88 7.19
N SER A 76 4.36 7.65 6.30
CA SER A 76 5.00 7.10 5.11
C SER A 76 6.18 6.17 5.43
N GLU A 77 6.71 6.19 6.64
CA GLU A 77 7.76 5.27 7.09
C GLU A 77 7.21 3.87 7.38
N TYR A 78 5.90 3.75 7.55
CA TYR A 78 5.26 2.49 7.93
C TYR A 78 4.66 1.71 6.76
N TYR A 79 4.53 2.34 5.60
CA TYR A 79 4.05 1.67 4.40
C TYR A 79 4.67 2.29 3.16
N GLY A 80 4.63 1.57 2.07
CA GLY A 80 5.15 2.07 0.81
C GLY A 80 4.80 1.17 -0.35
N ALA A 81 5.08 1.63 -1.54
CA ALA A 81 4.87 0.88 -2.76
C ALA A 81 6.06 1.02 -3.69
N SER A 82 6.28 -0.03 -4.49
CA SER A 82 7.23 0.02 -5.60
C SER A 82 6.55 -0.51 -6.84
N ILE A 83 7.02 -0.06 -7.99
CA ILE A 83 6.45 -0.46 -9.28
C ILE A 83 7.54 -1.14 -10.10
N GLU A 84 7.23 -2.32 -10.61
CA GLU A 84 8.13 -3.10 -11.45
C GLU A 84 7.45 -3.38 -12.78
N GLU A 85 8.15 -3.14 -13.88
CA GLU A 85 7.65 -3.53 -15.20
C GLU A 85 7.79 -5.04 -15.36
N CYS A 86 6.69 -5.70 -15.72
CA CYS A 86 6.67 -7.15 -15.89
C CYS A 86 6.53 -7.50 -17.36
N GLU A 87 7.58 -8.05 -17.96
CA GLU A 87 7.58 -8.47 -19.35
C GLU A 87 7.21 -9.95 -19.51
N ASP A 88 7.27 -10.72 -18.41
CA ASP A 88 6.95 -12.15 -18.43
C ASP A 88 5.45 -12.36 -18.23
N ASP A 89 4.79 -12.86 -19.27
CA ASP A 89 3.35 -13.12 -19.25
C ASP A 89 2.95 -14.14 -18.19
N GLU A 90 3.75 -15.19 -18.01
CA GLU A 90 3.46 -16.24 -17.05
C GLU A 90 3.54 -15.72 -15.62
N GLU A 91 4.56 -14.94 -15.33
CA GLU A 91 4.72 -14.32 -14.01
C GLU A 91 3.57 -13.37 -13.72
N TRP A 92 3.23 -12.51 -14.69
CA TRP A 92 2.16 -11.53 -14.54
C TRP A 92 0.81 -12.22 -14.31
N ASP A 93 0.53 -13.27 -15.09
CA ASP A 93 -0.71 -14.03 -14.98
C ASP A 93 -0.79 -14.88 -13.69
N SER A 94 0.34 -15.13 -13.04
CA SER A 94 0.36 -15.89 -11.79
C SER A 94 -0.27 -15.14 -10.62
N TYR A 95 -0.31 -13.81 -10.69
CA TYR A 95 -0.95 -12.99 -9.68
C TYR A 95 -2.45 -12.97 -9.91
N MET A 96 -3.20 -12.97 -8.84
CA MET A 96 -4.67 -12.96 -8.88
C MET A 96 -5.20 -11.63 -8.39
N GLY A 97 -6.42 -11.31 -8.77
CA GLY A 97 -7.09 -10.11 -8.33
C GLY A 97 -7.35 -9.12 -9.45
N GLU A 98 -7.76 -7.93 -9.08
CA GLU A 98 -8.12 -6.87 -10.00
C GLU A 98 -6.90 -6.30 -10.73
N ILE A 99 -7.06 -5.96 -11.99
CA ILE A 99 -6.01 -5.33 -12.80
C ILE A 99 -6.29 -3.83 -12.88
N ILE A 100 -5.38 -3.02 -12.34
CA ILE A 100 -5.52 -1.57 -12.33
C ILE A 100 -5.27 -1.02 -13.73
N GLY A 101 -6.18 -0.16 -14.19
CA GLY A 101 -6.08 0.48 -15.50
C GLY A 101 -6.70 -0.32 -16.65
N GLU A 102 -7.12 -1.55 -16.43
CA GLU A 102 -7.75 -2.37 -17.48
C GLU A 102 -9.09 -1.82 -17.92
N ASP A 103 -9.80 -1.18 -17.02
CA ASP A 103 -11.16 -0.66 -17.24
C ASP A 103 -11.18 0.72 -17.92
N ASN A 104 -10.03 1.30 -18.21
CA ASN A 104 -9.91 2.63 -18.80
C ASN A 104 -9.91 2.60 -20.33
N GLU A 105 -10.84 1.94 -20.90
CA GLU A 105 -10.98 1.88 -22.36
C GLU A 105 -11.93 2.91 -22.91
#